data_8a988ca1dd1c8d8e26822a1b8fff6c2b
#
_entry.id   8a988ca1dd1c8d8e26822a1b8fff6c2b
#
_cell.length_a   1.000
_cell.length_b   1.000
_cell.length_c   1.000
_cell.angle_alpha   90.00
_cell.angle_beta   90.00
_cell.angle_gamma   90.00
#
_symmetry.space_group_name_H-M   'P 1'
#
loop_
_entity.id
_entity.type
_entity.pdbx_description
1 polymer ?
#
loop_
_entity_poly.entity_id
_entity_poly.type
_entity_poly.pdbx_seq_one_letter_code
_entity_poly.pdbx_strand_id
1 'polypeptide(L)'
;MTLLVKDANTTTQPISTQTDVAGNLVPVHAPAAVVGGIAIPVGPTAPLPVINTSAAAATDGSGTVVAGGTAQTLFAGVVPINGYLVANNSLATIYVSDVGPATSGGASIPIAAGAVFVTPSGYKPAGPVSIFSASTGATFAARRW
;
A
#
# COMPACT_ATOMS: atom_id res chain seq x y z
N MET A 1 13.94 36.82 -26.69
CA MET A 1 14.36 37.56 -25.48
C MET A 1 14.22 36.62 -24.30
N THR A 2 15.25 36.47 -23.48
CA THR A 2 15.16 35.58 -22.29
C THR A 2 14.92 36.48 -21.08
N LEU A 3 13.83 36.25 -20.39
CA LEU A 3 13.55 36.90 -19.11
C LEU A 3 14.32 36.18 -18.00
N LEU A 4 15.09 36.92 -17.22
CA LEU A 4 15.86 36.40 -16.10
C LEU A 4 15.24 36.86 -14.78
N VAL A 5 14.98 35.94 -13.86
CA VAL A 5 14.53 36.26 -12.51
C VAL A 5 15.59 35.79 -11.51
N LYS A 6 15.91 36.67 -10.54
CA LYS A 6 16.73 36.30 -9.39
C LYS A 6 15.90 35.59 -8.34
N ASP A 7 16.34 34.41 -7.94
CA ASP A 7 15.79 33.74 -6.78
C ASP A 7 16.31 34.33 -5.45
N ALA A 8 15.78 33.86 -4.32
CA ALA A 8 16.20 34.33 -2.99
C ALA A 8 17.67 34.02 -2.68
N ASN A 9 18.31 33.17 -3.44
CA ASN A 9 19.72 32.78 -3.31
C ASN A 9 20.63 33.53 -4.29
N THR A 10 20.15 34.61 -4.91
CA THR A 10 20.85 35.46 -5.89
C THR A 10 21.24 34.73 -7.20
N THR A 11 20.80 33.54 -7.43
CA THR A 11 21.03 32.77 -8.65
C THR A 11 20.09 33.26 -9.75
N THR A 12 20.61 33.62 -10.91
CA THR A 12 19.80 34.04 -12.04
C THR A 12 19.26 32.84 -12.76
N GLN A 13 17.92 32.68 -12.78
CA GLN A 13 17.23 31.59 -13.44
C GLN A 13 16.61 32.08 -14.76
N PRO A 14 16.82 31.36 -15.88
CA PRO A 14 16.11 31.66 -17.11
C PRO A 14 14.66 31.23 -17.00
N ILE A 15 13.72 32.12 -17.28
CA ILE A 15 12.31 31.79 -17.43
C ILE A 15 12.03 31.49 -18.90
N SER A 16 11.53 30.32 -19.20
CA SER A 16 10.99 30.03 -20.52
C SER A 16 9.73 30.88 -20.75
N THR A 17 9.70 31.60 -21.86
CA THR A 17 8.54 32.37 -22.28
C THR A 17 7.98 31.81 -23.56
N GLN A 18 6.66 31.80 -23.70
CA GLN A 18 5.95 31.51 -24.93
C GLN A 18 5.27 32.79 -25.41
N THR A 19 5.16 32.95 -26.71
CA THR A 19 4.43 34.09 -27.30
C THR A 19 2.96 33.73 -27.39
N ASP A 20 2.07 34.57 -26.88
CA ASP A 20 0.63 34.40 -27.06
C ASP A 20 0.20 34.79 -28.49
N VAL A 21 -1.08 34.64 -28.81
CA VAL A 21 -1.64 34.94 -30.11
C VAL A 21 -1.55 36.47 -30.48
N ALA A 22 -1.33 37.29 -29.49
CA ALA A 22 -1.12 38.76 -29.65
C ALA A 22 0.34 39.15 -29.75
N GLY A 23 1.27 38.19 -29.68
CA GLY A 23 2.70 38.42 -29.76
C GLY A 23 3.37 38.81 -28.44
N ASN A 24 2.67 38.74 -27.31
CA ASN A 24 3.25 39.07 -26.01
C ASN A 24 3.99 37.85 -25.43
N LEU A 25 5.11 38.11 -24.74
CA LEU A 25 5.84 37.06 -24.03
C LEU A 25 5.13 36.71 -22.73
N VAL A 26 4.64 35.50 -22.63
CA VAL A 26 3.99 34.96 -21.43
C VAL A 26 4.93 33.98 -20.74
N PRO A 27 5.17 34.12 -19.42
CA PRO A 27 5.94 33.13 -18.67
C PRO A 27 5.29 31.77 -18.72
N VAL A 28 6.00 30.76 -19.17
CA VAL A 28 5.51 29.38 -19.16
C VAL A 28 6.08 28.69 -17.92
N HIS A 29 5.21 28.45 -16.95
CA HIS A 29 5.51 27.54 -15.85
C HIS A 29 5.19 26.11 -16.31
N ALA A 30 6.14 25.44 -16.91
CA ALA A 30 5.99 24.03 -17.19
C ALA A 30 6.01 23.28 -15.85
N PRO A 31 4.97 22.53 -15.48
CA PRO A 31 5.05 21.64 -14.33
C PRO A 31 6.20 20.66 -14.56
N ALA A 32 7.03 20.47 -13.55
CA ALA A 32 8.16 19.56 -13.59
C ALA A 32 8.00 18.50 -12.50
N ALA A 33 8.28 17.24 -12.85
CA ALA A 33 8.45 16.17 -11.86
C ALA A 33 9.94 16.08 -11.50
N VAL A 34 10.26 15.91 -10.24
CA VAL A 34 11.64 15.69 -9.79
C VAL A 34 11.87 14.19 -9.62
N VAL A 35 12.72 13.60 -10.45
CA VAL A 35 13.11 12.20 -10.37
C VAL A 35 14.63 12.12 -10.20
N GLY A 36 15.08 11.52 -9.10
CA GLY A 36 16.52 11.41 -8.80
C GLY A 36 17.23 12.76 -8.65
N GLY A 37 16.53 13.81 -8.20
CA GLY A 37 17.08 15.17 -8.05
C GLY A 37 17.13 16.00 -9.35
N ILE A 38 16.65 15.45 -10.47
CA ILE A 38 16.60 16.15 -11.76
C ILE A 38 15.16 16.56 -12.04
N ALA A 39 14.94 17.84 -12.34
CA ALA A 39 13.65 18.35 -12.78
C ALA A 39 13.39 17.91 -14.23
N ILE A 40 12.35 17.12 -14.45
CA ILE A 40 11.92 16.68 -15.77
C ILE A 40 10.69 17.50 -16.17
N PRO A 41 10.73 18.25 -17.29
CA PRO A 41 9.56 18.97 -17.77
C PRO A 41 8.42 18.00 -18.09
N VAL A 42 7.21 18.35 -17.66
CA VAL A 42 5.99 17.57 -17.96
C VAL A 42 5.26 18.25 -19.12
N GLY A 43 5.02 17.49 -20.17
CA GLY A 43 4.34 17.97 -21.37
C GLY A 43 3.74 16.83 -22.18
N PRO A 44 3.12 17.13 -23.33
CA PRO A 44 2.53 16.11 -24.20
C PRO A 44 3.52 15.03 -24.66
N THR A 45 4.80 15.42 -24.79
CA THR A 45 5.92 14.53 -25.18
C THR A 45 6.71 13.98 -24.00
N ALA A 46 6.48 14.51 -22.78
CA ALA A 46 7.09 14.07 -21.54
C ALA A 46 6.01 14.02 -20.46
N PRO A 47 5.12 13.01 -20.48
CA PRO A 47 4.09 12.87 -19.45
C PRO A 47 4.71 12.64 -18.08
N LEU A 48 3.97 13.01 -17.02
CA LEU A 48 4.35 12.66 -15.65
C LEU A 48 4.66 11.17 -15.57
N PRO A 49 5.85 10.79 -15.07
CA PRO A 49 6.12 9.38 -14.81
C PRO A 49 5.13 8.88 -13.76
N VAL A 50 4.13 8.14 -14.22
CA VAL A 50 3.26 7.37 -13.34
C VAL A 50 4.07 6.15 -12.92
N ILE A 51 4.60 6.16 -11.71
CA ILE A 51 5.15 4.95 -11.11
C ILE A 51 3.95 4.04 -10.81
N ASN A 52 3.62 3.16 -11.74
CA ASN A 52 2.79 2.01 -11.43
C ASN A 52 3.66 1.11 -10.52
N THR A 53 3.58 1.31 -9.23
CA THR A 53 4.08 0.29 -8.30
C THR A 53 3.20 -0.93 -8.53
N SER A 54 3.74 -1.90 -9.27
CA SER A 54 3.15 -3.23 -9.35
C SER A 54 2.85 -3.68 -7.91
N ALA A 55 1.64 -4.15 -7.67
CA ALA A 55 1.31 -4.74 -6.39
C ALA A 55 2.38 -5.78 -6.05
N ALA A 56 2.88 -5.76 -4.83
CA ALA A 56 3.87 -6.75 -4.39
C ALA A 56 3.29 -8.14 -4.63
N ALA A 57 4.13 -9.08 -5.06
CA ALA A 57 3.71 -10.45 -5.26
C ALA A 57 3.10 -10.99 -3.95
N ALA A 58 1.99 -11.73 -4.07
CA ALA A 58 1.33 -12.31 -2.91
C ALA A 58 2.29 -13.26 -2.18
N THR A 59 2.37 -13.11 -0.86
CA THR A 59 3.17 -13.97 0.00
C THR A 59 2.26 -14.96 0.71
N ASP A 60 2.64 -16.23 0.71
CA ASP A 60 1.94 -17.29 1.42
C ASP A 60 2.18 -17.20 2.93
N GLY A 61 1.10 -17.34 3.69
CA GLY A 61 1.09 -17.42 5.15
C GLY A 61 0.24 -18.57 5.67
N SER A 62 -0.07 -19.54 4.79
CA SER A 62 -0.88 -20.71 5.13
C SER A 62 -0.22 -21.58 6.20
N GLY A 63 -1.03 -22.27 6.98
CA GLY A 63 -0.52 -23.10 8.06
C GLY A 63 -1.59 -23.71 8.95
N THR A 64 -1.22 -23.93 10.20
CA THR A 64 -2.09 -24.46 11.24
C THR A 64 -1.98 -23.62 12.51
N VAL A 65 -3.05 -23.60 13.28
CA VAL A 65 -3.01 -23.05 14.64
C VAL A 65 -2.23 -24.02 15.52
N VAL A 66 -1.05 -23.60 15.93
CA VAL A 66 -0.09 -24.47 16.66
C VAL A 66 -0.59 -24.82 18.05
N ALA A 67 -1.19 -23.86 18.75
CA ALA A 67 -1.73 -24.05 20.10
C ALA A 67 -3.16 -23.48 20.17
N GLY A 68 -4.14 -24.33 20.34
CA GLY A 68 -5.51 -23.92 20.57
C GLY A 68 -5.66 -23.08 21.82
N GLY A 69 -6.51 -22.07 21.78
CA GLY A 69 -6.69 -21.11 22.86
C GLY A 69 -5.62 -20.03 22.96
N THR A 70 -4.61 -20.02 22.07
CA THR A 70 -3.54 -19.03 22.06
C THR A 70 -3.47 -18.33 20.71
N ALA A 71 -3.38 -17.00 20.72
CA ALA A 71 -3.16 -16.22 19.52
C ALA A 71 -1.75 -16.44 18.96
N GLN A 72 -1.62 -16.54 17.67
CA GLN A 72 -0.33 -16.59 16.98
C GLN A 72 -0.28 -15.55 15.86
N THR A 73 0.92 -15.08 15.52
CA THR A 73 1.11 -14.15 14.41
C THR A 73 0.92 -14.89 13.09
N LEU A 74 0.01 -14.39 12.25
CA LEU A 74 -0.31 -15.01 10.96
C LEU A 74 0.82 -14.80 9.94
N PHE A 75 1.35 -13.57 9.86
CA PHE A 75 2.46 -13.23 8.97
C PHE A 75 3.65 -12.76 9.82
N ALA A 76 4.55 -13.67 10.16
CA ALA A 76 5.69 -13.38 11.03
C ALA A 76 6.53 -12.19 10.51
N GLY A 77 6.67 -11.17 11.35
CA GLY A 77 7.57 -10.04 11.13
C GLY A 77 7.21 -9.05 10.04
N VAL A 78 6.10 -9.22 9.32
CA VAL A 78 5.75 -8.32 8.21
C VAL A 78 4.26 -7.98 8.20
N VAL A 79 3.97 -6.69 8.14
CA VAL A 79 2.60 -6.16 7.99
C VAL A 79 2.17 -6.29 6.52
N PRO A 80 0.94 -6.75 6.21
CA PRO A 80 0.38 -6.66 4.87
C PRO A 80 0.39 -5.22 4.36
N ILE A 81 0.75 -5.02 3.09
CA ILE A 81 0.88 -3.67 2.52
C ILE A 81 -0.43 -3.19 1.92
N ASN A 82 -1.14 -4.06 1.20
CA ASN A 82 -2.37 -3.69 0.47
C ASN A 82 -3.56 -4.59 0.80
N GLY A 83 -3.38 -5.55 1.70
CA GLY A 83 -4.42 -6.45 2.13
C GLY A 83 -3.96 -7.87 2.38
N TYR A 84 -4.91 -8.69 2.84
CA TYR A 84 -4.69 -10.11 3.08
C TYR A 84 -6.01 -10.89 2.94
N LEU A 85 -5.87 -12.17 2.76
CA LEU A 85 -6.98 -13.11 2.83
C LEU A 85 -6.66 -14.25 3.80
N VAL A 86 -7.69 -14.82 4.40
CA VAL A 86 -7.61 -16.04 5.20
C VAL A 86 -8.81 -16.93 4.86
N ALA A 87 -8.52 -18.16 4.43
CA ALA A 87 -9.52 -19.21 4.23
C ALA A 87 -9.43 -20.22 5.37
N ASN A 88 -10.52 -20.48 6.03
CA ASN A 88 -10.59 -21.47 7.09
C ASN A 88 -10.85 -22.86 6.48
N ASN A 89 -9.81 -23.68 6.44
CA ASN A 89 -9.86 -25.06 5.90
C ASN A 89 -10.14 -26.10 7.00
N SER A 90 -10.44 -25.66 8.23
CA SER A 90 -10.73 -26.52 9.36
C SER A 90 -12.24 -26.62 9.65
N LEU A 91 -12.63 -27.49 10.54
CA LEU A 91 -14.01 -27.63 11.02
C LEU A 91 -14.32 -26.69 12.21
N ALA A 92 -13.30 -26.08 12.81
CA ALA A 92 -13.45 -25.14 13.92
C ALA A 92 -13.48 -23.69 13.40
N THR A 93 -14.14 -22.79 14.14
CA THR A 93 -14.06 -21.36 13.85
C THR A 93 -12.64 -20.86 14.09
N ILE A 94 -12.13 -20.09 13.14
CA ILE A 94 -10.87 -19.33 13.24
C ILE A 94 -11.22 -17.86 13.40
N TYR A 95 -10.43 -17.13 14.16
CA TYR A 95 -10.57 -15.68 14.37
C TYR A 95 -9.31 -14.98 13.89
N VAL A 96 -9.46 -13.86 13.20
CA VAL A 96 -8.34 -13.01 12.79
C VAL A 96 -8.49 -11.60 13.36
N SER A 97 -7.39 -10.96 13.66
CA SER A 97 -7.34 -9.58 14.13
C SER A 97 -6.07 -8.89 13.61
N ASP A 98 -6.21 -7.66 13.18
CA ASP A 98 -5.13 -6.77 12.74
C ASP A 98 -4.97 -5.54 13.64
N VAL A 99 -5.71 -5.51 14.75
CA VAL A 99 -5.65 -4.46 15.77
C VAL A 99 -5.07 -4.94 17.10
N GLY A 100 -4.69 -6.24 17.18
CA GLY A 100 -4.13 -6.83 18.39
C GLY A 100 -4.17 -8.36 18.34
N PRO A 101 -3.85 -9.04 19.44
CA PRO A 101 -3.96 -10.49 19.52
C PRO A 101 -5.39 -10.96 19.24
N ALA A 102 -5.54 -11.94 18.34
CA ALA A 102 -6.84 -12.52 18.02
C ALA A 102 -7.37 -13.33 19.20
N THR A 103 -8.68 -13.27 19.44
CA THR A 103 -9.39 -14.00 20.49
C THR A 103 -10.72 -14.51 19.95
N SER A 104 -11.43 -15.34 20.73
CA SER A 104 -12.79 -15.80 20.37
C SER A 104 -13.88 -14.72 20.47
N GLY A 105 -13.50 -13.45 20.55
CA GLY A 105 -14.44 -12.33 20.68
C GLY A 105 -13.74 -10.98 20.49
N GLY A 106 -14.37 -9.91 20.96
CA GLY A 106 -13.81 -8.56 20.91
C GLY A 106 -13.64 -8.05 19.47
N ALA A 107 -12.47 -7.50 19.15
CA ALA A 107 -12.15 -6.94 17.83
C ALA A 107 -11.77 -7.99 16.78
N SER A 108 -11.84 -9.28 17.11
CA SER A 108 -11.48 -10.35 16.18
C SER A 108 -12.64 -10.69 15.24
N ILE A 109 -12.33 -10.95 13.99
CA ILE A 109 -13.29 -11.31 12.95
C ILE A 109 -13.39 -12.83 12.91
N PRO A 110 -14.57 -13.42 13.15
CA PRO A 110 -14.77 -14.86 13.07
C PRO A 110 -14.84 -15.32 11.62
N ILE A 111 -14.14 -16.41 11.29
CA ILE A 111 -14.19 -17.09 10.01
C ILE A 111 -14.73 -18.51 10.28
N ALA A 112 -15.96 -18.78 9.87
CA ALA A 112 -16.58 -20.09 10.04
C ALA A 112 -15.83 -21.18 9.24
N ALA A 113 -16.07 -22.44 9.57
CA ALA A 113 -15.53 -23.57 8.82
C ALA A 113 -15.84 -23.44 7.31
N GLY A 114 -14.83 -23.58 6.46
CA GLY A 114 -14.92 -23.44 5.00
C GLY A 114 -15.13 -22.02 4.47
N ALA A 115 -15.23 -21.01 5.33
CA ALA A 115 -15.39 -19.62 4.91
C ALA A 115 -14.05 -18.94 4.60
N VAL A 116 -14.14 -17.87 3.83
CA VAL A 116 -12.98 -17.03 3.44
C VAL A 116 -13.24 -15.59 3.89
N PHE A 117 -12.26 -15.01 4.54
CA PHE A 117 -12.20 -13.57 4.81
C PHE A 117 -11.19 -12.91 3.86
N VAL A 118 -11.59 -11.82 3.26
CA VAL A 118 -10.73 -11.00 2.38
C VAL A 118 -10.88 -9.55 2.79
N THR A 119 -9.77 -8.86 2.97
CA THR A 119 -9.80 -7.41 3.23
C THR A 119 -10.29 -6.65 1.99
N PRO A 120 -10.96 -5.49 2.16
CA PRO A 120 -11.27 -4.61 1.05
C PRO A 120 -10.01 -4.21 0.27
N SER A 121 -10.18 -3.92 -1.01
CA SER A 121 -9.07 -3.41 -1.86
C SER A 121 -8.49 -2.13 -1.27
N GLY A 122 -7.17 -2.06 -1.19
CA GLY A 122 -6.46 -0.91 -0.62
C GLY A 122 -6.47 -0.81 0.91
N TYR A 123 -7.03 -1.82 1.60
CA TYR A 123 -6.97 -1.87 3.05
C TYR A 123 -5.54 -2.16 3.52
N LYS A 124 -5.04 -1.29 4.39
CA LYS A 124 -3.72 -1.44 5.00
C LYS A 124 -3.86 -1.64 6.50
N PRO A 125 -3.54 -2.83 7.03
CA PRO A 125 -3.52 -3.05 8.47
C PRO A 125 -2.54 -2.11 9.18
N ALA A 126 -2.91 -1.66 10.37
CA ALA A 126 -2.05 -0.82 11.19
C ALA A 126 -0.91 -1.59 11.88
N GLY A 127 -1.02 -2.92 11.94
CA GLY A 127 -0.07 -3.78 12.64
C GLY A 127 -0.04 -5.21 12.10
N PRO A 128 0.70 -6.10 12.77
CA PRO A 128 0.75 -7.50 12.39
C PRO A 128 -0.63 -8.15 12.54
N VAL A 129 -0.95 -9.04 11.61
CA VAL A 129 -2.18 -9.82 11.65
C VAL A 129 -1.99 -11.04 12.55
N SER A 130 -2.93 -11.23 13.45
CA SER A 130 -2.97 -12.33 14.41
C SER A 130 -4.10 -13.30 14.06
N ILE A 131 -3.90 -14.59 14.32
CA ILE A 131 -4.88 -15.65 14.14
C ILE A 131 -5.06 -16.45 15.42
N PHE A 132 -6.27 -16.94 15.65
CA PHE A 132 -6.65 -17.71 16.83
C PHE A 132 -7.67 -18.79 16.46
N SER A 133 -7.60 -19.93 17.09
CA SER A 133 -8.70 -20.90 17.20
C SER A 133 -8.66 -21.55 18.58
N ALA A 134 -9.80 -21.98 19.08
CA ALA A 134 -9.85 -22.82 20.28
C ALA A 134 -9.25 -24.21 20.05
N SER A 135 -9.21 -24.67 18.78
CA SER A 135 -8.72 -25.98 18.39
C SER A 135 -7.28 -25.93 17.93
N THR A 136 -6.41 -26.74 18.54
CA THR A 136 -5.07 -27.02 18.02
C THR A 136 -5.16 -27.75 16.69
N GLY A 137 -4.28 -27.42 15.73
CA GLY A 137 -4.25 -28.05 14.42
C GLY A 137 -5.31 -27.52 13.44
N ALA A 138 -6.09 -26.49 13.80
CA ALA A 138 -7.00 -25.85 12.85
C ALA A 138 -6.23 -25.32 11.64
N THR A 139 -6.51 -25.85 10.45
CA THR A 139 -5.81 -25.53 9.20
C THR A 139 -6.41 -24.32 8.53
N PHE A 140 -5.56 -23.51 7.90
CA PHE A 140 -5.97 -22.34 7.14
C PHE A 140 -5.05 -22.09 5.94
N ALA A 141 -5.58 -21.46 4.90
CA ALA A 141 -4.79 -20.86 3.85
C ALA A 141 -4.81 -19.33 4.02
N ALA A 142 -3.67 -18.70 3.90
CA ALA A 142 -3.58 -17.24 4.01
C ALA A 142 -2.60 -16.67 2.99
N ARG A 143 -2.91 -15.48 2.50
CA ARG A 143 -2.04 -14.71 1.61
C ARG A 143 -2.12 -13.25 1.98
N ARG A 144 -1.01 -12.53 1.74
CA ARG A 144 -0.92 -11.06 1.84
C ARG A 144 -0.31 -10.48 0.58
N TRP A 145 -0.56 -9.22 0.31
CA TRP A 145 0.01 -8.46 -0.81
C TRP A 145 0.19 -6.99 -0.46
#